data_6dba86888b139f09c89680da73b9dc41
#
_entry.id   6dba86888b139f09c89680da73b9dc41
#
_cell.length_a   1.000
_cell.length_b   1.000
_cell.length_c   1.000
_cell.angle_alpha   90.00
_cell.angle_beta   90.00
_cell.angle_gamma   90.00
#
_symmetry.space_group_name_H-M   'P 1'
#
loop_
_entity.id
_entity.type
_entity.pdbx_description
1 polymer ?
#
loop_
_entity_poly.entity_id
_entity_poly.type
_entity_poly.pdbx_seq_one_letter_code
_entity_poly.pdbx_strand_id
1 'polypeptide(L)'
;MENKKVLVTGASGFIGSFLVEGGLERGMQTWAGIRKTSSRKYLQDKRIQFAELNFGNKQTLKEQLAVHKQEHDGWDYIVHCAGVTKCLNKEDFDKGNYQATVNFVEALKELDMVPERFMYISSLSIFGPIHEEDYAP
;
A
#
# COMPACT_ATOMS: atom_id res chain seq x y z
N MET A 1 -17.91 10.69 1.62
CA MET A 1 -16.80 9.79 1.96
C MET A 1 -16.85 9.22 3.36
N GLU A 2 -17.69 9.80 4.20
CA GLU A 2 -17.91 9.22 5.53
C GLU A 2 -18.39 7.79 5.42
N ASN A 3 -17.98 6.96 6.37
CA ASN A 3 -18.30 5.52 6.43
C ASN A 3 -17.64 4.64 5.36
N LYS A 4 -16.81 5.22 4.51
CA LYS A 4 -16.00 4.43 3.60
C LYS A 4 -14.73 3.95 4.31
N LYS A 5 -14.23 2.79 3.88
CA LYS A 5 -13.00 2.21 4.43
C LYS A 5 -11.87 2.36 3.42
N VAL A 6 -10.76 2.90 3.87
CA VAL A 6 -9.56 3.04 3.03
C VAL A 6 -8.37 2.33 3.66
N LEU A 7 -7.64 1.61 2.84
CA LEU A 7 -6.36 1.02 3.22
C LEU A 7 -5.25 1.77 2.50
N VAL A 8 -4.25 2.22 3.27
CA VAL A 8 -3.04 2.81 2.72
C VAL A 8 -1.89 1.86 3.04
N THR A 9 -1.32 1.24 2.02
CA THR A 9 -0.13 0.39 2.21
C THR A 9 1.13 1.25 2.22
N GLY A 10 2.21 0.75 2.80
CA GLY A 10 3.41 1.56 2.96
C GLY A 10 3.18 2.76 3.87
N ALA A 11 2.26 2.61 4.80
CA ALA A 11 1.78 3.72 5.64
C ALA A 11 2.83 4.26 6.60
N SER A 12 3.85 3.48 6.92
CA SER A 12 4.95 3.93 7.78
C SER A 12 5.90 4.89 7.07
N GLY A 13 5.82 4.99 5.75
CA GLY A 13 6.65 5.91 4.96
C GLY A 13 6.10 7.32 4.95
N PHE A 14 6.86 8.23 4.35
CA PHE A 14 6.52 9.66 4.32
C PHE A 14 5.19 9.91 3.58
N ILE A 15 5.10 9.44 2.33
CA ILE A 15 3.88 9.65 1.53
C ILE A 15 2.70 8.89 2.13
N GLY A 16 2.92 7.64 2.52
CA GLY A 16 1.87 6.81 3.09
C GLY A 16 1.27 7.41 4.36
N SER A 17 2.09 7.94 5.26
CA SER A 17 1.60 8.56 6.48
C SER A 17 0.76 9.80 6.22
N PHE A 18 1.13 10.61 5.21
CA PHE A 18 0.32 11.74 4.78
C PHE A 18 -1.05 11.30 4.27
N LEU A 19 -1.09 10.22 3.51
CA LEU A 19 -2.35 9.71 2.97
C LEU A 19 -3.25 9.14 4.05
N VAL A 20 -2.67 8.52 5.07
CA VAL A 20 -3.42 8.07 6.25
C VAL A 20 -4.08 9.27 6.93
N GLU A 21 -3.32 10.31 7.17
CA GLU A 21 -3.83 11.54 7.77
C GLU A 21 -4.97 12.13 6.93
N GLY A 22 -4.79 12.17 5.60
CA GLY A 22 -5.82 12.66 4.69
C GLY A 22 -7.11 11.85 4.75
N GLY A 23 -7.01 10.52 4.91
CA GLY A 23 -8.17 9.66 5.07
C GLY A 23 -8.94 9.99 6.35
N LEU A 24 -8.21 10.16 7.45
CA LEU A 24 -8.81 10.52 8.73
C LEU A 24 -9.52 11.87 8.69
N GLU A 25 -8.90 12.85 8.04
CA GLU A 25 -9.49 14.19 7.91
C GLU A 25 -10.80 14.18 7.10
N ARG A 26 -10.95 13.23 6.19
CA ARG A 26 -12.16 13.08 5.38
C ARG A 26 -13.25 12.23 6.04
N GLY A 27 -13.03 11.82 7.26
CA GLY A 27 -14.00 11.01 8.00
C GLY A 27 -14.06 9.54 7.57
N MET A 28 -13.06 9.07 6.84
CA MET A 28 -13.01 7.66 6.45
C MET A 28 -12.45 6.79 7.57
N GLN A 29 -12.92 5.54 7.63
CA GLN A 29 -12.26 4.54 8.46
C GLN A 29 -10.94 4.19 7.77
N THR A 30 -9.83 4.60 8.39
CA THR A 30 -8.51 4.55 7.76
C THR A 30 -7.65 3.46 8.36
N TRP A 31 -7.15 2.60 7.49
CA TRP A 31 -6.30 1.46 7.85
C TRP A 31 -4.89 1.72 7.33
N ALA A 32 -3.92 1.57 8.21
CA ALA A 32 -2.52 1.65 7.84
C ALA A 32 -2.00 0.23 7.58
N GLY A 33 -1.63 -0.04 6.35
CA GLY A 33 -1.01 -1.31 5.96
C GLY A 33 0.48 -1.24 6.28
N ILE A 34 0.93 -2.07 7.21
CA ILE A 34 2.30 -2.07 7.70
C ILE A 34 2.88 -3.47 7.71
N ARG A 35 4.19 -3.56 7.75
CA ARG A 35 4.88 -4.82 8.03
C ARG A 35 5.06 -4.95 9.54
N LYS A 36 5.28 -6.17 10.01
CA LYS A 36 5.48 -6.46 11.43
C LYS A 36 6.57 -5.60 12.06
N THR A 37 7.64 -5.31 11.31
CA THR A 37 8.79 -4.55 11.78
C THR A 37 8.72 -3.07 11.46
N SER A 38 7.60 -2.59 10.89
CA SER A 38 7.46 -1.19 10.50
C SER A 38 7.46 -0.25 11.70
N SER A 39 8.10 0.91 11.54
CA SER A 39 8.01 1.98 12.53
C SER A 39 6.63 2.63 12.48
N ARG A 40 6.08 2.94 13.64
CA ARG A 40 4.81 3.65 13.76
C ARG A 40 5.02 5.11 14.16
N LYS A 41 6.21 5.64 13.91
CA LYS A 41 6.59 7.00 14.32
C LYS A 41 5.60 8.06 13.83
N TYR A 42 5.11 7.94 12.60
CA TYR A 42 4.17 8.89 12.00
C TYR A 42 2.72 8.42 12.09
N LEU A 43 2.44 7.34 12.81
CA LEU A 43 1.12 6.72 12.88
C LEU A 43 0.63 6.68 14.33
N GLN A 44 0.61 7.84 14.96
CA GLN A 44 0.28 7.98 16.38
C GLN A 44 -1.18 8.32 16.65
N ASP A 45 -1.95 8.68 15.63
CA ASP A 45 -3.36 9.01 15.80
C ASP A 45 -4.15 7.77 16.23
N LYS A 46 -4.94 7.92 17.28
CA LYS A 46 -5.70 6.79 17.86
C LYS A 46 -6.80 6.27 16.93
N ARG A 47 -7.20 7.05 15.94
CA ARG A 47 -8.24 6.64 14.99
C ARG A 47 -7.71 5.68 13.92
N ILE A 48 -6.38 5.57 13.79
CA ILE A 48 -5.77 4.68 12.79
C ILE A 48 -5.96 3.24 13.19
N GLN A 49 -6.47 2.43 12.26
CA GLN A 49 -6.52 0.99 12.40
C GLN A 49 -5.34 0.40 11.62
N PHE A 50 -4.83 -0.73 12.06
CA PHE A 50 -3.64 -1.32 11.45
C PHE A 50 -3.96 -2.65 10.80
N ALA A 51 -3.38 -2.87 9.62
CA ALA A 51 -3.42 -4.15 8.93
C ALA A 51 -1.98 -4.59 8.67
N GLU A 52 -1.57 -5.69 9.27
CA GLU A 52 -0.26 -6.26 9.03
C GLU A 52 -0.30 -7.08 7.75
N LEU A 53 0.51 -6.70 6.75
CA LEU A 53 0.49 -7.33 5.43
C LEU A 53 1.92 -7.62 4.96
N ASN A 54 2.16 -8.86 4.59
CA ASN A 54 3.46 -9.30 4.08
C ASN A 54 3.40 -9.51 2.57
N PHE A 55 3.76 -8.49 1.81
CA PHE A 55 3.70 -8.52 0.35
C PHE A 55 4.76 -9.43 -0.29
N GLY A 56 5.80 -9.78 0.46
CA GLY A 56 6.87 -10.64 -0.05
C GLY A 56 6.53 -12.13 -0.08
N ASN A 57 5.41 -12.51 0.53
CA ASN A 57 4.98 -13.92 0.59
C ASN A 57 3.49 -13.98 0.32
N LYS A 58 3.13 -14.44 -0.88
CA LYS A 58 1.72 -14.45 -1.31
C LYS A 58 0.83 -15.29 -0.39
N GLN A 59 1.31 -16.44 0.07
CA GLN A 59 0.51 -17.30 0.93
C GLN A 59 0.23 -16.65 2.27
N THR A 60 1.24 -16.07 2.91
CA THR A 60 1.07 -15.32 4.16
C THR A 60 0.13 -14.14 3.96
N LEU A 61 0.30 -13.41 2.86
CA LEU A 61 -0.56 -12.27 2.53
C LEU A 61 -2.02 -12.69 2.40
N LYS A 62 -2.29 -13.80 1.71
CA LYS A 62 -3.65 -14.33 1.58
C LYS A 62 -4.25 -14.68 2.93
N GLU A 63 -3.48 -15.29 3.81
CA GLU A 63 -3.93 -15.63 5.15
C GLU A 63 -4.29 -14.38 5.95
N GLN A 64 -3.44 -13.36 5.88
CA GLN A 64 -3.67 -12.09 6.56
C GLN A 64 -4.92 -11.39 6.02
N LEU A 65 -5.11 -11.37 4.71
CA LEU A 65 -6.29 -10.77 4.09
C LEU A 65 -7.56 -11.56 4.39
N ALA A 66 -7.48 -12.88 4.43
CA ALA A 66 -8.62 -13.72 4.76
C ALA A 66 -9.13 -13.46 6.19
N VAL A 67 -8.22 -13.31 7.13
CA VAL A 67 -8.57 -12.97 8.52
C VAL A 67 -9.23 -11.60 8.56
N HIS A 68 -8.68 -10.62 7.86
CA HIS A 68 -9.27 -9.29 7.79
C HIS A 68 -10.68 -9.33 7.21
N LYS A 69 -10.88 -10.11 6.16
CA LYS A 69 -12.19 -10.26 5.53
C LYS A 69 -13.23 -10.80 6.50
N GLN A 70 -12.85 -11.78 7.32
CA GLN A 70 -13.76 -12.35 8.32
C GLN A 70 -14.14 -11.35 9.40
N GLU A 71 -13.21 -10.50 9.81
CA GLU A 71 -13.41 -9.56 10.91
C GLU A 71 -14.02 -8.23 10.47
N HIS A 72 -13.66 -7.75 9.28
CA HIS A 72 -13.97 -6.38 8.84
C HIS A 72 -14.49 -6.26 7.42
N ASP A 73 -14.65 -7.35 6.70
CA ASP A 73 -14.88 -7.33 5.26
C ASP A 73 -13.66 -6.80 4.50
N GLY A 74 -13.86 -6.19 3.35
CA GLY A 74 -12.76 -5.60 2.60
C GLY A 74 -12.68 -4.09 2.81
N TRP A 75 -11.97 -3.42 1.92
CA TRP A 75 -11.87 -1.96 1.88
C TRP A 75 -12.57 -1.44 0.65
N ASP A 76 -13.16 -0.24 0.77
CA ASP A 76 -13.77 0.43 -0.38
C ASP A 76 -12.72 1.01 -1.31
N TYR A 77 -11.65 1.54 -0.73
CA TYR A 77 -10.53 2.13 -1.46
C TYR A 77 -9.22 1.58 -0.95
N ILE A 78 -8.28 1.35 -1.86
CA ILE A 78 -6.92 0.97 -1.51
C ILE A 78 -5.96 1.92 -2.21
N VAL A 79 -5.05 2.52 -1.44
CA VAL A 79 -3.94 3.33 -1.97
C VAL A 79 -2.66 2.54 -1.69
N HIS A 80 -2.05 2.02 -2.74
CA HIS A 80 -0.89 1.15 -2.62
C HIS A 80 0.40 1.97 -2.78
N CYS A 81 1.02 2.28 -1.65
CA CYS A 81 2.29 3.03 -1.59
C CYS A 81 3.46 2.13 -1.23
N ALA A 82 3.20 0.88 -0.88
CA ALA A 82 4.26 -0.03 -0.49
C ALA A 82 5.19 -0.30 -1.66
N GLY A 83 6.48 -0.16 -1.42
CA GLY A 83 7.48 -0.43 -2.42
C GLY A 83 8.87 -0.23 -1.85
N VAL A 84 9.86 -0.74 -2.54
CA VAL A 84 11.26 -0.58 -2.17
C VAL A 84 11.83 0.60 -2.97
N THR A 85 12.29 1.64 -2.28
CA THR A 85 12.84 2.83 -2.92
C THR A 85 14.36 2.82 -2.98
N LYS A 86 15.01 1.96 -2.19
CA LYS A 86 16.47 1.83 -2.14
C LYS A 86 16.85 0.38 -2.29
N CYS A 87 17.42 0.02 -3.42
CA CYS A 87 17.92 -1.32 -3.69
C CYS A 87 19.30 -1.22 -4.34
N LEU A 88 20.13 -2.22 -4.07
CA LEU A 88 21.49 -2.28 -4.61
C LEU A 88 21.50 -2.67 -6.08
N ASN A 89 20.45 -3.34 -6.57
CA ASN A 89 20.38 -3.75 -7.96
C ASN A 89 18.93 -3.73 -8.46
N LYS A 90 18.80 -3.82 -9.78
CA LYS A 90 17.50 -3.79 -10.45
C LYS A 90 16.61 -4.97 -10.09
N GLU A 91 17.21 -6.16 -9.91
CA GLU A 91 16.47 -7.37 -9.58
C GLU A 91 15.73 -7.24 -8.25
N ASP A 92 16.40 -6.73 -7.22
CA ASP A 92 15.80 -6.49 -5.92
C ASP A 92 14.71 -5.42 -6.00
N PHE A 93 14.93 -4.38 -6.81
CA PHE A 93 13.95 -3.33 -7.03
C PHE A 93 12.68 -3.87 -7.70
N ASP A 94 12.83 -4.66 -8.77
CA ASP A 94 11.70 -5.27 -9.47
C ASP A 94 10.94 -6.22 -8.55
N LYS A 95 11.65 -7.02 -7.77
CA LYS A 95 11.07 -7.97 -6.84
C LYS A 95 10.26 -7.26 -5.76
N GLY A 96 10.81 -6.17 -5.21
CA GLY A 96 10.15 -5.41 -4.16
C GLY A 96 8.92 -4.65 -4.64
N ASN A 97 8.96 -4.07 -5.85
CA ASN A 97 7.87 -3.24 -6.35
C ASN A 97 6.89 -4.03 -7.22
N TYR A 98 7.38 -4.78 -8.18
CA TYR A 98 6.53 -5.51 -9.12
C TYR A 98 5.89 -6.71 -8.47
N GLN A 99 6.69 -7.61 -7.90
CA GLN A 99 6.18 -8.85 -7.33
C GLN A 99 5.26 -8.61 -6.14
N ALA A 100 5.59 -7.63 -5.29
CA ALA A 100 4.74 -7.28 -4.16
C ALA A 100 3.37 -6.81 -4.63
N THR A 101 3.32 -5.98 -5.67
CA THR A 101 2.06 -5.49 -6.23
C THR A 101 1.26 -6.63 -6.87
N VAL A 102 1.92 -7.50 -7.63
CA VAL A 102 1.27 -8.67 -8.24
C VAL A 102 0.68 -9.57 -7.16
N ASN A 103 1.45 -9.87 -6.12
CA ASN A 103 0.98 -10.70 -5.01
C ASN A 103 -0.28 -10.11 -4.38
N PHE A 104 -0.29 -8.80 -4.17
CA PHE A 104 -1.40 -8.11 -3.54
C PHE A 104 -2.67 -8.16 -4.41
N VAL A 105 -2.54 -7.76 -5.67
CA VAL A 105 -3.67 -7.75 -6.60
C VAL A 105 -4.25 -9.15 -6.78
N GLU A 106 -3.40 -10.15 -6.96
CA GLU A 106 -3.86 -11.53 -7.11
C GLU A 106 -4.56 -12.06 -5.86
N ALA A 107 -4.02 -11.77 -4.68
CA ALA A 107 -4.63 -12.18 -3.43
C ALA A 107 -6.00 -11.52 -3.23
N LEU A 108 -6.13 -10.25 -3.54
CA LEU A 108 -7.42 -9.55 -3.46
C LEU A 108 -8.44 -10.16 -4.41
N LYS A 109 -8.04 -10.53 -5.61
CA LYS A 109 -8.93 -11.15 -6.60
C LYS A 109 -9.36 -12.55 -6.14
N GLU A 110 -8.42 -13.34 -5.65
CA GLU A 110 -8.70 -14.71 -5.20
C GLU A 110 -9.62 -14.76 -4.00
N LEU A 111 -9.58 -13.73 -3.14
CA LEU A 111 -10.41 -13.64 -1.94
C LEU A 111 -11.69 -12.82 -2.15
N ASP A 112 -11.94 -12.35 -3.36
CA ASP A 112 -13.08 -11.48 -3.67
C ASP A 112 -13.09 -10.23 -2.79
N MET A 113 -11.93 -9.58 -2.69
CA MET A 113 -11.73 -8.36 -1.90
C MET A 113 -11.29 -7.18 -2.75
N VAL A 114 -11.53 -7.22 -4.06
CA VAL A 114 -11.16 -6.13 -4.94
C VAL A 114 -11.94 -4.88 -4.54
N PRO A 115 -11.24 -3.76 -4.25
CA PRO A 115 -11.91 -2.54 -3.82
C PRO A 115 -12.65 -1.85 -4.96
N GLU A 116 -13.49 -0.90 -4.61
CA GLU A 116 -14.16 -0.03 -5.59
C GLU A 116 -13.13 0.74 -6.40
N ARG A 117 -12.06 1.20 -5.75
CA ARG A 117 -10.94 1.89 -6.39
C ARG A 117 -9.61 1.40 -5.82
N PHE A 118 -8.68 1.15 -6.71
CA PHE A 118 -7.31 0.79 -6.37
C PHE A 118 -6.37 1.82 -7.00
N MET A 119 -5.65 2.56 -6.17
CA MET A 119 -4.69 3.55 -6.63
C MET A 119 -3.27 3.07 -6.34
N TYR A 120 -2.45 3.01 -7.37
CA TYR A 120 -1.04 2.67 -7.23
C TYR A 120 -0.20 3.94 -7.32
N ILE A 121 0.59 4.18 -6.27
CA ILE A 121 1.49 5.33 -6.25
C ILE A 121 2.80 4.92 -6.90
N SER A 122 3.03 5.45 -8.08
CA SER A 122 4.24 5.20 -8.85
C SER A 122 5.25 6.33 -8.65
N SER A 123 6.43 6.15 -9.19
CA SER A 123 7.51 7.14 -9.12
C SER A 123 8.04 7.43 -10.51
N LEU A 124 8.48 8.66 -10.72
CA LEU A 124 9.17 9.04 -11.95
C LEU A 124 10.49 8.28 -12.15
N SER A 125 11.01 7.69 -11.07
CA SER A 125 12.24 6.89 -11.15
C SER A 125 12.13 5.66 -12.06
N ILE A 126 10.90 5.23 -12.40
CA ILE A 126 10.69 4.12 -13.34
C ILE A 126 11.21 4.43 -14.74
N PHE A 127 11.33 5.73 -15.09
CA PHE A 127 11.83 6.17 -16.38
C PHE A 127 13.35 6.32 -16.43
N GLY A 128 14.04 6.07 -15.30
CA GLY A 128 15.48 6.23 -15.19
C GLY A 128 15.89 7.70 -15.08
N PRO A 129 17.21 7.97 -15.19
CA PRO A 129 17.71 9.35 -15.13
C PRO A 129 17.14 10.19 -16.26
N ILE A 130 16.79 11.44 -15.95
CA ILE A 130 16.28 12.39 -16.93
C ILE A 130 17.48 13.10 -17.58
N HIS A 131 17.53 13.09 -18.91
CA HIS A 131 18.55 13.76 -19.70
C HIS A 131 17.99 15.04 -20.31
N GLU A 132 18.86 15.97 -20.68
CA GLU A 132 18.45 17.25 -21.25
C GLU A 132 17.56 17.09 -22.48
N GLU A 133 17.85 16.13 -23.32
CA GLU A 133 17.07 15.82 -24.52
C GLU A 133 15.65 15.34 -24.23
N ASP A 134 15.39 14.87 -23.00
CA ASP A 134 14.05 14.42 -22.61
C ASP A 134 13.07 15.59 -22.49
N TYR A 135 13.58 16.81 -22.45
CA TYR A 135 12.77 18.02 -22.41
C TYR A 135 12.53 18.65 -23.80
N ALA A 136 13.06 18.05 -24.84
CA ALA A 136 12.88 18.57 -26.19
C ALA A 136 11.40 18.45 -26.58
N PRO A 137 10.81 19.52 -27.14
CA PRO A 137 9.41 19.49 -27.57
C PRO A 137 9.19 18.59 -28.77
#